data_bf1bba80a01383d222cbd77a3fcc7bfe
#
_entry.id   bf1bba80a01383d222cbd77a3fcc7bfe
#
_cell.length_a   1.000
_cell.length_b   1.000
_cell.length_c   1.000
_cell.angle_alpha   90.00
_cell.angle_beta   90.00
_cell.angle_gamma   90.00
#
_symmetry.space_group_name_H-M   'P 1'
#
loop_
_entity.id
_entity.type
_entity.pdbx_description
1 polymer ?
#
loop_
_entity_poly.entity_id
_entity_poly.type
_entity_poly.pdbx_seq_one_letter_code
_entity_poly.pdbx_strand_id
1 'polypeptide(L)'
;MGKTEVFAAVILPPMKPLDDSEIKRVLVVTAHPDDCDFGAGGTIAQWTAKGIHVSYCICTNGDQGGEDPNVPREDMPKIRQHEQRQAGLAVGVTDITFLNYRDGWLVPTIELRKEIVRQIRITKPDRMVIQSPERNWERLFASHPDHMAAGEAAIQAVYPDSRN
;
A
#
# COMPACT_ATOMS: atom_id res chain seq x y z
N MET A 1 13.35 53.63 -4.92
CA MET A 1 14.22 52.51 -4.48
C MET A 1 13.36 51.50 -3.79
N GLY A 2 12.89 50.49 -4.51
CA GLY A 2 12.05 49.40 -3.98
C GLY A 2 12.94 48.40 -3.25
N LYS A 3 12.63 48.11 -2.01
CA LYS A 3 13.30 47.04 -1.24
C LYS A 3 12.74 45.70 -1.78
N THR A 4 13.56 44.93 -2.47
CA THR A 4 13.27 43.54 -2.82
C THR A 4 13.39 42.73 -1.54
N GLU A 5 12.28 42.38 -0.91
CA GLU A 5 12.28 41.42 0.19
C GLU A 5 12.59 40.04 -0.39
N VAL A 6 13.77 39.53 -0.08
CA VAL A 6 14.17 38.16 -0.39
C VAL A 6 13.51 37.27 0.65
N PHE A 7 12.47 36.54 0.24
CA PHE A 7 11.91 35.49 1.08
C PHE A 7 12.95 34.39 1.23
N ALA A 8 13.56 34.31 2.41
CA ALA A 8 14.42 33.18 2.76
C ALA A 8 13.56 31.90 2.78
N ALA A 9 13.85 30.97 1.90
CA ALA A 9 13.23 29.66 1.94
C ALA A 9 13.56 29.02 3.30
N VAL A 10 12.54 28.72 4.08
CA VAL A 10 12.71 27.94 5.32
C VAL A 10 13.03 26.51 4.91
N ILE A 11 14.31 26.18 4.90
CA ILE A 11 14.77 24.81 4.69
C ILE A 11 14.53 24.08 6.01
N LEU A 12 13.45 23.30 6.07
CA LEU A 12 13.21 22.41 7.19
C LEU A 12 14.31 21.32 7.19
N PRO A 13 14.87 20.97 8.35
CA PRO A 13 15.82 19.85 8.42
C PRO A 13 15.12 18.57 7.94
N PRO A 14 15.86 17.64 7.31
CA PRO A 14 15.29 16.37 6.92
C PRO A 14 14.69 15.67 8.15
N MET A 15 13.40 15.29 8.05
CA MET A 15 12.73 14.57 9.12
C MET A 15 13.39 13.20 9.28
N LYS A 16 13.82 12.88 10.50
CA LYS A 16 14.33 11.54 10.81
C LYS A 16 13.16 10.55 10.77
N PRO A 17 13.28 9.41 10.07
CA PRO A 17 12.27 8.36 10.15
C PRO A 17 12.06 7.91 11.60
N LEU A 18 10.83 7.54 11.95
CA LEU A 18 10.52 6.95 13.26
C LEU A 18 11.29 5.63 13.42
N ASP A 19 11.83 5.42 14.62
CA ASP A 19 12.40 4.12 14.99
C ASP A 19 11.28 3.08 15.13
N ASP A 20 11.58 1.81 14.90
CA ASP A 20 10.58 0.74 15.03
C ASP A 20 9.98 0.64 16.43
N SER A 21 10.72 1.04 17.48
CA SER A 21 10.21 1.10 18.85
C SER A 21 9.13 2.15 19.08
N GLU A 22 9.02 3.12 18.17
CA GLU A 22 8.00 4.18 18.22
C GLU A 22 6.73 3.81 17.41
N ILE A 23 6.81 2.73 16.62
CA ILE A 23 5.72 2.28 15.73
C ILE A 23 4.78 1.34 16.48
N LYS A 24 3.50 1.59 16.40
CA LYS A 24 2.43 0.74 16.97
C LYS A 24 1.51 0.18 15.90
N ARG A 25 1.30 0.93 14.81
CA ARG A 25 0.39 0.58 13.73
C ARG A 25 1.04 0.81 12.38
N VAL A 26 0.91 -0.16 11.52
CA VAL A 26 1.39 -0.10 10.12
C VAL A 26 0.22 -0.38 9.19
N LEU A 27 0.07 0.42 8.15
CA LEU A 27 -0.82 0.14 7.02
C LEU A 27 0.02 -0.20 5.78
N VAL A 28 -0.19 -1.39 5.24
CA VAL A 28 0.43 -1.82 3.98
C VAL A 28 -0.58 -1.62 2.86
N VAL A 29 -0.24 -0.85 1.83
CA VAL A 29 -1.10 -0.61 0.65
C VAL A 29 -0.40 -1.19 -0.57
N THR A 30 -1.04 -2.17 -1.22
CA THR A 30 -0.50 -2.88 -2.39
C THR A 30 -1.55 -3.04 -3.47
N ALA A 31 -1.10 -3.38 -4.68
CA ALA A 31 -1.98 -3.58 -5.81
C ALA A 31 -2.72 -4.90 -5.75
N HIS A 32 -2.00 -6.02 -5.58
CA HIS A 32 -2.57 -7.37 -5.75
C HIS A 32 -2.48 -8.20 -4.48
N PRO A 33 -3.34 -9.21 -4.34
CA PRO A 33 -3.09 -10.31 -3.40
C PRO A 33 -1.73 -10.97 -3.71
N ASP A 34 -0.89 -11.19 -2.68
CA ASP A 34 0.49 -11.67 -2.67
C ASP A 34 1.61 -10.61 -2.62
N ASP A 35 1.39 -9.41 -3.10
CA ASP A 35 2.40 -8.34 -3.07
C ASP A 35 2.97 -8.09 -1.66
N CYS A 36 2.12 -8.16 -0.62
CA CYS A 36 2.53 -8.00 0.77
C CYS A 36 3.54 -9.08 1.17
N ASP A 37 3.32 -10.31 0.70
CA ASP A 37 4.09 -11.50 1.10
C ASP A 37 5.48 -11.47 0.46
N PHE A 38 5.55 -11.21 -0.85
CA PHE A 38 6.81 -11.12 -1.58
C PHE A 38 7.58 -9.84 -1.28
N GLY A 39 6.87 -8.71 -1.09
CA GLY A 39 7.49 -7.40 -0.92
C GLY A 39 7.99 -7.13 0.50
N ALA A 40 7.24 -7.57 1.52
CA ALA A 40 7.47 -7.16 2.90
C ALA A 40 7.21 -8.26 3.95
N GLY A 41 6.84 -9.49 3.57
CA GLY A 41 6.38 -10.54 4.48
C GLY A 41 7.31 -10.80 5.66
N GLY A 42 8.63 -10.87 5.43
CA GLY A 42 9.62 -11.07 6.50
C GLY A 42 9.67 -9.90 7.51
N THR A 43 9.56 -8.66 7.03
CA THR A 43 9.50 -7.47 7.88
C THR A 43 8.20 -7.43 8.66
N ILE A 44 7.08 -7.74 8.01
CA ILE A 44 5.75 -7.78 8.62
C ILE A 44 5.72 -8.81 9.75
N ALA A 45 6.23 -10.03 9.52
CA ALA A 45 6.33 -11.08 10.55
C ALA A 45 7.14 -10.62 11.77
N GLN A 46 8.23 -9.87 11.58
CA GLN A 46 9.00 -9.31 12.68
C GLN A 46 8.22 -8.23 13.46
N TRP A 47 7.45 -7.38 12.77
CA TRP A 47 6.65 -6.36 13.41
C TRP A 47 5.51 -6.96 14.23
N THR A 48 4.76 -7.91 13.67
CA THR A 48 3.66 -8.58 14.38
C THR A 48 4.16 -9.37 15.58
N ALA A 49 5.33 -10.04 15.46
CA ALA A 49 5.98 -10.72 16.59
C ALA A 49 6.38 -9.77 17.73
N LYS A 50 6.63 -8.47 17.41
CA LYS A 50 6.90 -7.41 18.40
C LYS A 50 5.63 -6.74 18.91
N GLY A 51 4.44 -7.20 18.51
CA GLY A 51 3.15 -6.63 18.91
C GLY A 51 2.73 -5.38 18.14
N ILE A 52 3.41 -5.06 17.04
CA ILE A 52 2.97 -3.98 16.14
C ILE A 52 1.75 -4.47 15.35
N HIS A 53 0.68 -3.69 15.37
CA HIS A 53 -0.52 -4.00 14.59
C HIS A 53 -0.30 -3.67 13.11
N VAL A 54 -0.45 -4.66 12.24
CA VAL A 54 -0.31 -4.48 10.79
C VAL A 54 -1.64 -4.74 10.12
N SER A 55 -2.09 -3.81 9.29
CA SER A 55 -3.30 -3.91 8.47
C SER A 55 -2.93 -3.87 6.99
N TYR A 56 -3.65 -4.62 6.15
CA TYR A 56 -3.48 -4.61 4.70
C TYR A 56 -4.65 -3.89 4.02
N CYS A 57 -4.33 -3.09 3.01
CA CYS A 57 -5.26 -2.50 2.04
C CYS A 57 -4.81 -2.94 0.64
N ILE A 58 -5.48 -3.91 0.06
CA ILE A 58 -5.16 -4.46 -1.25
C ILE A 58 -6.12 -3.87 -2.26
N CYS A 59 -5.59 -3.20 -3.29
CA CYS A 59 -6.39 -2.39 -4.20
C CYS A 59 -7.22 -3.24 -5.15
N THR A 60 -6.65 -4.30 -5.75
CA THR A 60 -7.34 -5.13 -6.73
C THR A 60 -7.88 -6.42 -6.13
N ASN A 61 -8.71 -7.10 -6.89
CA ASN A 61 -9.29 -8.39 -6.52
C ASN A 61 -8.46 -9.59 -7.01
N GLY A 62 -7.39 -9.36 -7.80
CA GLY A 62 -6.51 -10.40 -8.33
C GLY A 62 -7.17 -11.30 -9.38
N ASP A 63 -8.21 -10.83 -10.10
CA ASP A 63 -8.98 -11.63 -11.07
C ASP A 63 -8.19 -12.03 -12.31
N GLN A 64 -7.00 -11.45 -12.55
CA GLN A 64 -6.12 -11.87 -13.63
C GLN A 64 -5.04 -12.88 -13.19
N GLY A 65 -4.94 -13.19 -11.90
CA GLY A 65 -4.04 -14.21 -11.38
C GLY A 65 -4.50 -15.64 -11.68
N GLY A 66 -3.64 -16.62 -11.28
CA GLY A 66 -3.91 -18.05 -11.45
C GLY A 66 -3.63 -18.57 -12.86
N GLU A 67 -3.06 -19.77 -12.92
CA GLU A 67 -2.65 -20.42 -14.19
C GLU A 67 -3.53 -21.62 -14.56
N ASP A 68 -4.40 -22.11 -13.65
CA ASP A 68 -5.23 -23.27 -13.92
C ASP A 68 -6.39 -22.89 -14.85
N PRO A 69 -6.41 -23.43 -16.10
CA PRO A 69 -7.46 -23.13 -17.07
C PRO A 69 -8.84 -23.71 -16.68
N ASN A 70 -8.89 -24.63 -15.71
CA ASN A 70 -10.13 -25.22 -15.23
C ASN A 70 -10.84 -24.39 -14.17
N VAL A 71 -10.17 -23.36 -13.63
CA VAL A 71 -10.77 -22.43 -12.66
C VAL A 71 -11.49 -21.31 -13.39
N PRO A 72 -12.82 -21.15 -13.20
CA PRO A 72 -13.55 -20.04 -13.77
C PRO A 72 -12.99 -18.69 -13.30
N ARG A 73 -12.81 -17.75 -14.21
CA ARG A 73 -12.27 -16.42 -13.88
C ARG A 73 -13.11 -15.66 -12.85
N GLU A 74 -14.39 -15.90 -12.80
CA GLU A 74 -15.33 -15.33 -11.83
C GLU A 74 -15.07 -15.81 -10.38
N ASP A 75 -14.45 -16.97 -10.22
CA ASP A 75 -14.10 -17.51 -8.90
C ASP A 75 -12.71 -17.04 -8.42
N MET A 76 -11.86 -16.59 -9.33
CA MET A 76 -10.49 -16.17 -9.02
C MET A 76 -10.39 -15.13 -7.88
N PRO A 77 -11.21 -14.08 -7.84
CA PRO A 77 -11.15 -13.11 -6.73
C PRO A 77 -11.35 -13.76 -5.36
N LYS A 78 -12.26 -14.71 -5.23
CA LYS A 78 -12.52 -15.41 -3.97
C LYS A 78 -11.34 -16.27 -3.56
N ILE A 79 -10.73 -16.98 -4.52
CA ILE A 79 -9.57 -17.82 -4.31
C ILE A 79 -8.39 -16.95 -3.83
N ARG A 80 -8.07 -15.90 -4.59
CA ARG A 80 -6.93 -15.00 -4.26
C ARG A 80 -7.10 -14.29 -2.91
N GLN A 81 -8.32 -13.85 -2.61
CA GLN A 81 -8.60 -13.25 -1.29
C GLN A 81 -8.50 -14.28 -0.16
N HIS A 82 -8.90 -15.54 -0.40
CA HIS A 82 -8.74 -16.59 0.59
C HIS A 82 -7.25 -16.89 0.85
N GLU A 83 -6.46 -17.07 -0.22
CA GLU A 83 -5.01 -17.30 -0.14
C GLU A 83 -4.32 -16.17 0.63
N GLN A 84 -4.63 -14.91 0.30
CA GLN A 84 -4.05 -13.76 0.98
C GLN A 84 -4.43 -13.70 2.46
N ARG A 85 -5.65 -14.09 2.83
CA ARG A 85 -6.01 -14.18 4.25
C ARG A 85 -5.22 -15.26 4.99
N GLN A 86 -4.96 -16.41 4.35
CA GLN A 86 -4.15 -17.46 4.94
C GLN A 86 -2.69 -17.02 5.08
N ALA A 87 -2.13 -16.39 4.04
CA ALA A 87 -0.78 -15.82 4.09
C ALA A 87 -0.65 -14.75 5.17
N GLY A 88 -1.62 -13.84 5.28
CA GLY A 88 -1.68 -12.85 6.35
C GLY A 88 -1.66 -13.48 7.74
N LEU A 89 -2.50 -14.49 7.97
CA LEU A 89 -2.53 -15.23 9.24
C LEU A 89 -1.17 -15.83 9.60
N ALA A 90 -0.44 -16.37 8.61
CA ALA A 90 0.89 -16.96 8.82
C ALA A 90 1.92 -15.94 9.32
N VAL A 91 1.77 -14.65 9.01
CA VAL A 91 2.62 -13.56 9.49
C VAL A 91 1.96 -12.69 10.58
N GLY A 92 0.86 -13.15 11.16
CA GLY A 92 0.18 -12.48 12.27
C GLY A 92 -0.72 -11.30 11.88
N VAL A 93 -1.12 -11.20 10.60
CA VAL A 93 -2.02 -10.16 10.11
C VAL A 93 -3.43 -10.72 9.91
N THR A 94 -4.41 -10.10 10.55
CA THR A 94 -5.84 -10.49 10.47
C THR A 94 -6.71 -9.39 9.86
N ASP A 95 -6.24 -8.15 9.87
CA ASP A 95 -6.97 -6.99 9.35
C ASP A 95 -6.59 -6.75 7.89
N ILE A 96 -7.42 -7.26 6.97
CA ILE A 96 -7.18 -7.20 5.53
C ILE A 96 -8.44 -6.68 4.81
N THR A 97 -8.29 -5.53 4.17
CA THR A 97 -9.32 -4.91 3.32
C THR A 97 -8.94 -5.09 1.85
N PHE A 98 -9.90 -5.57 1.04
CA PHE A 98 -9.79 -5.60 -0.41
C PHE A 98 -10.71 -4.54 -1.01
N LEU A 99 -10.16 -3.62 -1.82
CA LEU A 99 -10.93 -2.56 -2.48
C LEU A 99 -11.65 -3.06 -3.74
N ASN A 100 -11.28 -4.25 -4.22
CA ASN A 100 -11.92 -4.97 -5.32
C ASN A 100 -11.88 -4.26 -6.69
N TYR A 101 -10.88 -3.42 -6.93
CA TYR A 101 -10.62 -2.94 -8.28
C TYR A 101 -10.20 -4.11 -9.17
N ARG A 102 -10.43 -3.97 -10.48
CA ARG A 102 -10.02 -4.98 -11.45
C ARG A 102 -8.50 -5.01 -11.60
N ASP A 103 -7.94 -6.22 -11.55
CA ASP A 103 -6.52 -6.47 -11.75
C ASP A 103 -6.08 -6.13 -13.19
N GLY A 104 -4.94 -5.45 -13.33
CA GLY A 104 -4.41 -4.94 -14.61
C GLY A 104 -5.03 -3.61 -15.08
N TRP A 105 -6.00 -3.06 -14.35
CA TRP A 105 -6.75 -1.87 -14.75
C TRP A 105 -6.71 -0.74 -13.72
N LEU A 106 -5.85 -0.85 -12.73
CA LEU A 106 -5.78 0.13 -11.66
C LEU A 106 -5.22 1.46 -12.17
N VAL A 107 -5.91 2.54 -11.86
CA VAL A 107 -5.45 3.91 -12.11
C VAL A 107 -5.63 4.74 -10.84
N PRO A 108 -4.76 5.74 -10.57
CA PRO A 108 -4.79 6.52 -9.32
C PRO A 108 -5.92 7.57 -9.34
N THR A 109 -7.17 7.10 -9.40
CA THR A 109 -8.36 7.96 -9.42
C THR A 109 -8.62 8.59 -8.05
N ILE A 110 -9.48 9.62 -8.05
CA ILE A 110 -9.94 10.25 -6.80
C ILE A 110 -10.70 9.23 -5.94
N GLU A 111 -11.44 8.32 -6.55
CA GLU A 111 -12.19 7.27 -5.87
C GLU A 111 -11.25 6.31 -5.13
N LEU A 112 -10.20 5.82 -5.80
CA LEU A 112 -9.18 4.97 -5.18
C LEU A 112 -8.49 5.70 -4.02
N ARG A 113 -8.12 6.97 -4.21
CA ARG A 113 -7.51 7.78 -3.14
C ARG A 113 -8.43 7.91 -1.93
N LYS A 114 -9.74 8.17 -2.13
CA LYS A 114 -10.74 8.23 -1.04
C LYS A 114 -10.84 6.92 -0.27
N GLU A 115 -10.79 5.77 -0.96
CA GLU A 115 -10.82 4.47 -0.31
C GLU A 115 -9.56 4.27 0.57
N ILE A 116 -8.38 4.62 0.05
CA ILE A 116 -7.13 4.54 0.82
C ILE A 116 -7.16 5.53 2.00
N VAL A 117 -7.64 6.76 1.82
CA VAL A 117 -7.82 7.75 2.92
C VAL A 117 -8.73 7.17 4.01
N ARG A 118 -9.80 6.46 3.63
CA ARG A 118 -10.68 5.80 4.59
C ARG A 118 -9.91 4.79 5.43
N GLN A 119 -9.05 3.97 4.80
CA GLN A 119 -8.21 3.00 5.52
C GLN A 119 -7.21 3.71 6.44
N ILE A 120 -6.56 4.78 5.99
CA ILE A 120 -5.67 5.60 6.82
C ILE A 120 -6.39 6.13 8.07
N ARG A 121 -7.61 6.64 7.91
CA ARG A 121 -8.39 7.19 9.02
C ARG A 121 -8.92 6.14 10.00
N ILE A 122 -9.19 4.92 9.52
CA ILE A 122 -9.60 3.78 10.37
C ILE A 122 -8.40 3.26 11.16
N THR A 123 -7.29 2.97 10.47
CA THR A 123 -6.12 2.33 11.06
C THR A 123 -5.24 3.30 11.85
N LYS A 124 -5.23 4.60 11.47
CA LYS A 124 -4.37 5.64 12.04
C LYS A 124 -2.92 5.18 12.14
N PRO A 125 -2.28 4.82 11.01
CA PRO A 125 -0.98 4.22 11.02
C PRO A 125 0.10 5.23 11.41
N ASP A 126 1.12 4.76 12.14
CA ASP A 126 2.34 5.51 12.42
C ASP A 126 3.31 5.40 11.24
N ARG A 127 3.17 4.31 10.45
CA ARG A 127 3.97 4.03 9.25
C ARG A 127 3.08 3.43 8.15
N MET A 128 3.35 3.83 6.91
CA MET A 128 2.78 3.15 5.73
C MET A 128 3.89 2.44 4.94
N VAL A 129 3.55 1.27 4.39
CA VAL A 129 4.36 0.54 3.40
C VAL A 129 3.57 0.55 2.10
N ILE A 130 4.20 1.00 1.04
CA ILE A 130 3.57 1.13 -0.27
C ILE A 130 4.51 0.64 -1.36
N GLN A 131 3.96 0.33 -2.52
CA GLN A 131 4.75 0.09 -3.72
C GLN A 131 5.30 1.41 -4.26
N SER A 132 6.45 1.37 -4.97
CA SER A 132 7.03 2.57 -5.57
C SER A 132 6.18 3.04 -6.74
N PRO A 133 5.82 4.34 -6.81
CA PRO A 133 5.22 4.91 -8.00
C PRO A 133 6.25 5.17 -9.12
N GLU A 134 7.53 5.05 -8.81
CA GLU A 134 8.61 5.31 -9.76
C GLU A 134 8.90 4.08 -10.61
N ARG A 135 9.05 4.31 -11.93
CA ARG A 135 9.41 3.23 -12.84
C ARG A 135 10.87 2.83 -12.69
N ASN A 136 11.09 1.55 -12.44
CA ASN A 136 12.42 0.96 -12.39
C ASN A 136 12.77 0.35 -13.76
N TRP A 137 13.66 1.02 -14.50
CA TRP A 137 14.05 0.60 -15.84
C TRP A 137 14.99 -0.62 -15.86
N GLU A 138 15.69 -0.88 -14.76
CA GLU A 138 16.58 -2.04 -14.63
C GLU A 138 15.81 -3.33 -14.27
N ARG A 139 14.65 -3.16 -13.60
CA ARG A 139 13.78 -4.26 -13.18
C ARG A 139 12.34 -3.96 -13.55
N LEU A 140 12.04 -4.03 -14.84
CA LEU A 140 10.77 -3.57 -15.39
C LEU A 140 9.55 -4.28 -14.80
N PHE A 141 9.65 -5.58 -14.47
CA PHE A 141 8.55 -6.32 -13.82
C PHE A 141 8.12 -5.73 -12.47
N ALA A 142 9.05 -5.09 -11.73
CA ALA A 142 8.73 -4.39 -10.48
C ALA A 142 7.90 -3.11 -10.72
N SER A 143 7.83 -2.66 -11.97
CA SER A 143 7.07 -1.48 -12.39
C SER A 143 5.75 -1.87 -13.07
N HIS A 144 5.06 -2.89 -12.52
CA HIS A 144 3.71 -3.22 -12.98
C HIS A 144 2.83 -1.96 -12.92
N PRO A 145 2.00 -1.67 -13.93
CA PRO A 145 1.15 -0.47 -13.94
C PRO A 145 0.32 -0.32 -12.66
N ASP A 146 -0.27 -1.40 -12.17
CA ASP A 146 -1.07 -1.38 -10.95
C ASP A 146 -0.22 -1.09 -9.70
N HIS A 147 1.04 -1.59 -9.63
CA HIS A 147 1.95 -1.26 -8.52
C HIS A 147 2.22 0.23 -8.46
N MET A 148 2.53 0.83 -9.61
CA MET A 148 2.78 2.27 -9.69
C MET A 148 1.51 3.06 -9.37
N ALA A 149 0.35 2.62 -9.85
CA ALA A 149 -0.93 3.27 -9.58
C ALA A 149 -1.32 3.21 -8.09
N ALA A 150 -1.14 2.04 -7.45
CA ALA A 150 -1.38 1.87 -6.02
C ALA A 150 -0.44 2.77 -5.19
N GLY A 151 0.86 2.79 -5.54
CA GLY A 151 1.85 3.64 -4.88
C GLY A 151 1.55 5.12 -5.03
N GLU A 152 1.23 5.59 -6.23
CA GLU A 152 0.85 6.98 -6.50
C GLU A 152 -0.41 7.39 -5.75
N ALA A 153 -1.45 6.55 -5.78
CA ALA A 153 -2.69 6.81 -5.04
C ALA A 153 -2.44 6.86 -3.53
N ALA A 154 -1.58 5.97 -3.00
CA ALA A 154 -1.23 5.94 -1.59
C ALA A 154 -0.47 7.20 -1.14
N ILE A 155 0.51 7.68 -1.93
CA ILE A 155 1.23 8.94 -1.65
C ILE A 155 0.26 10.11 -1.62
N GLN A 156 -0.62 10.22 -2.63
CA GLN A 156 -1.62 11.29 -2.68
C GLN A 156 -2.64 11.19 -1.54
N ALA A 157 -2.99 9.98 -1.12
CA ALA A 157 -3.85 9.76 0.04
C ALA A 157 -3.20 10.23 1.34
N VAL A 158 -1.88 10.04 1.52
CA VAL A 158 -1.14 10.57 2.67
C VAL A 158 -1.08 12.09 2.61
N TYR A 159 -0.71 12.64 1.46
CA TYR A 159 -0.64 14.08 1.24
C TYR A 159 -1.12 14.44 -0.17
N PRO A 160 -2.08 15.36 -0.30
CA PRO A 160 -2.66 16.18 0.78
C PRO A 160 -3.89 15.57 1.50
N ASP A 161 -4.46 14.44 1.02
CA ASP A 161 -5.85 14.07 1.29
C ASP A 161 -6.14 13.65 2.75
N SER A 162 -5.17 13.08 3.46
CA SER A 162 -5.35 12.67 4.86
C SER A 162 -4.99 13.75 5.88
N ARG A 163 -4.57 14.92 5.43
CA ARG A 163 -4.06 15.98 6.30
C ARG A 163 -5.15 16.66 7.15
N ASN A 164 -6.41 16.53 6.79
CA ASN A 164 -7.55 17.23 7.44
C ASN A 164 -8.36 16.27 8.32
#